data_209b6b652de55760715f77b21bf61bca
#
_entry.id   209b6b652de55760715f77b21bf61bca
#
_cell.length_a   1.000
_cell.length_b   1.000
_cell.length_c   1.000
_cell.angle_alpha   90.00
_cell.angle_beta   90.00
_cell.angle_gamma   90.00
#
_symmetry.space_group_name_H-M   'P 1'
#
loop_
_entity.id
_entity.type
_entity.pdbx_description
1 polymer ?
#
loop_
_entity_poly.entity_id
_entity_poly.type
_entity_poly.pdbx_seq_one_letter_code
_entity_poly.pdbx_strand_id
1 'polypeptide(L)'
;MKLSRKLFLSLLIGGIALAGLPACSAQPDSSLPMLPMDQMPAEVQSAPVSVQEAYQFAAANPEIMENIPCYCGCGDIGHASNYACYVSHVDANGSITFDNHALGCSICVDITQDVMRMLRAGKSPEEARVYIDAAYSKYGPSNIP
;
A
#
# COMPACT_ATOMS: atom_id res chain seq x y z
N MET A 1 83.04 -21.15 17.82
CA MET A 1 83.67 -20.84 16.47
C MET A 1 82.58 -20.98 15.40
N LYS A 2 82.45 -19.93 14.61
CA LYS A 2 81.73 -19.82 13.32
C LYS A 2 80.17 -19.97 13.39
N LEU A 3 79.40 -18.90 13.33
CA LEU A 3 79.06 -18.03 12.25
C LEU A 3 78.36 -18.76 11.08
N SER A 4 77.15 -18.42 10.89
CA SER A 4 76.59 -17.96 9.62
C SER A 4 75.22 -18.54 9.38
N ARG A 5 74.30 -17.87 8.91
CA ARG A 5 73.92 -16.91 7.92
C ARG A 5 72.42 -16.73 7.92
N LYS A 6 72.06 -15.52 8.00
CA LYS A 6 70.73 -15.04 7.80
C LYS A 6 70.20 -15.51 6.43
N LEU A 7 69.00 -16.06 6.43
CA LEU A 7 68.21 -16.11 5.21
C LEU A 7 66.89 -15.38 5.46
N PHE A 8 66.87 -14.17 4.97
CA PHE A 8 65.64 -13.38 4.91
C PHE A 8 64.74 -14.00 3.85
N LEU A 9 63.64 -14.57 4.26
CA LEU A 9 62.59 -14.93 3.32
C LEU A 9 61.48 -13.89 3.44
N SER A 10 61.48 -12.94 2.51
CA SER A 10 60.46 -11.93 2.34
C SER A 10 59.18 -12.58 1.85
N LEU A 11 58.19 -12.75 2.75
CA LEU A 11 56.84 -13.13 2.35
C LEU A 11 56.10 -11.87 1.84
N LEU A 12 55.98 -11.79 0.55
CA LEU A 12 55.08 -10.84 -0.15
C LEU A 12 53.63 -11.29 0.12
N ILE A 13 52.99 -10.67 1.09
CA ILE A 13 51.56 -10.83 1.30
C ILE A 13 50.86 -9.92 0.26
N GLY A 14 50.46 -10.54 -0.86
CA GLY A 14 49.61 -9.90 -1.85
C GLY A 14 48.23 -9.65 -1.27
N GLY A 15 47.91 -8.40 -0.91
CA GLY A 15 46.61 -7.99 -0.50
C GLY A 15 45.65 -8.03 -1.69
N ILE A 16 44.73 -9.01 -1.68
CA ILE A 16 43.59 -9.01 -2.60
C ILE A 16 42.60 -7.99 -2.04
N ALA A 17 42.57 -6.80 -2.60
CA ALA A 17 41.53 -5.82 -2.40
C ALA A 17 40.23 -6.37 -3.05
N LEU A 18 39.33 -6.96 -2.25
CA LEU A 18 37.96 -7.20 -2.67
C LEU A 18 37.30 -5.82 -2.83
N ALA A 19 37.24 -5.32 -4.07
CA ALA A 19 36.39 -4.21 -4.42
C ALA A 19 34.94 -4.69 -4.26
N GLY A 20 34.32 -4.38 -3.11
CA GLY A 20 32.89 -4.55 -2.89
C GLY A 20 32.15 -3.63 -3.85
N LEU A 21 31.55 -4.21 -4.90
CA LEU A 21 30.59 -3.51 -5.73
C LEU A 21 29.40 -3.13 -4.86
N PRO A 22 28.99 -1.84 -4.81
CA PRO A 22 27.72 -1.49 -4.20
C PRO A 22 26.62 -2.19 -5.00
N ALA A 23 26.03 -3.23 -4.44
CA ALA A 23 24.77 -3.76 -4.94
C ALA A 23 23.73 -2.64 -4.75
N CYS A 24 23.42 -1.89 -5.81
CA CYS A 24 22.21 -1.10 -5.88
C CYS A 24 21.06 -2.11 -5.79
N SER A 25 20.57 -2.35 -4.58
CA SER A 25 19.27 -2.97 -4.37
C SER A 25 18.27 -1.99 -4.98
N ALA A 26 17.80 -2.27 -6.20
CA ALA A 26 16.60 -1.63 -6.71
C ALA A 26 15.50 -1.96 -5.71
N GLN A 27 15.12 -0.99 -4.88
CA GLN A 27 13.91 -1.10 -4.09
C GLN A 27 12.79 -1.27 -5.10
N PRO A 28 11.90 -2.26 -4.93
CA PRO A 28 10.71 -2.36 -5.77
C PRO A 28 10.01 -1.02 -5.71
N ASP A 29 9.64 -0.49 -6.87
CA ASP A 29 8.82 0.72 -6.97
C ASP A 29 7.52 0.45 -6.19
N SER A 30 7.43 1.01 -5.00
CA SER A 30 6.28 0.86 -4.11
C SER A 30 5.16 1.85 -4.46
N SER A 31 5.18 2.41 -5.67
CA SER A 31 4.08 3.23 -6.18
C SER A 31 2.85 2.33 -6.38
N LEU A 32 1.79 2.65 -5.63
CA LEU A 32 0.51 1.98 -5.81
C LEU A 32 -0.19 2.52 -7.05
N PRO A 33 -0.95 1.69 -7.79
CA PRO A 33 -1.84 2.19 -8.83
C PRO A 33 -2.81 3.23 -8.26
N MET A 34 -2.92 4.37 -8.95
CA MET A 34 -3.80 5.47 -8.57
C MET A 34 -4.54 5.97 -9.80
N LEU A 35 -5.85 6.14 -9.72
CA LEU A 35 -6.58 6.78 -10.80
C LEU A 35 -6.20 8.27 -10.87
N PRO A 36 -6.00 8.87 -12.07
CA PRO A 36 -5.66 10.28 -12.20
C PRO A 36 -6.68 11.22 -11.58
N MET A 37 -6.22 12.33 -10.98
CA MET A 37 -7.09 13.28 -10.28
C MET A 37 -8.11 13.95 -11.21
N ASP A 38 -7.78 14.15 -12.48
CA ASP A 38 -8.67 14.72 -13.49
C ASP A 38 -9.86 13.80 -13.87
N GLN A 39 -9.80 12.53 -13.46
CA GLN A 39 -10.90 11.57 -13.59
C GLN A 39 -11.79 11.50 -12.34
N MET A 40 -11.43 12.22 -11.28
CA MET A 40 -12.22 12.28 -10.05
C MET A 40 -13.37 13.29 -10.17
N PRO A 41 -14.52 13.05 -9.47
CA PRO A 41 -15.57 14.06 -9.31
C PRO A 41 -15.05 15.37 -8.72
N ALA A 42 -15.68 16.48 -9.03
CA ALA A 42 -15.27 17.81 -8.56
C ALA A 42 -15.25 17.90 -7.03
N GLU A 43 -16.16 17.21 -6.35
CA GLU A 43 -16.25 17.12 -4.89
C GLU A 43 -15.01 16.44 -4.31
N VAL A 44 -14.54 15.37 -4.95
CA VAL A 44 -13.29 14.67 -4.55
C VAL A 44 -12.08 15.55 -4.83
N GLN A 45 -12.03 16.23 -6.00
CA GLN A 45 -10.91 17.13 -6.32
C GLN A 45 -10.76 18.28 -5.33
N SER A 46 -11.84 18.66 -4.66
CA SER A 46 -11.88 19.75 -3.66
C SER A 46 -11.74 19.25 -2.22
N ALA A 47 -11.68 17.93 -2.01
CA ALA A 47 -11.61 17.33 -0.69
C ALA A 47 -10.18 17.38 -0.09
N PRO A 48 -9.99 17.09 1.20
CA PRO A 48 -8.67 16.91 1.79
C PRO A 48 -7.82 15.85 1.05
N VAL A 49 -6.50 16.02 1.01
CA VAL A 49 -5.58 15.15 0.27
C VAL A 49 -5.75 13.66 0.62
N SER A 50 -5.96 13.33 1.89
CA SER A 50 -6.19 11.93 2.32
C SER A 50 -7.46 11.32 1.70
N VAL A 51 -8.49 12.11 1.51
CA VAL A 51 -9.74 11.69 0.85
C VAL A 51 -9.49 11.51 -0.65
N GLN A 52 -8.82 12.46 -1.29
CA GLN A 52 -8.45 12.39 -2.71
C GLN A 52 -7.67 11.11 -3.01
N GLU A 53 -6.61 10.85 -2.24
CA GLU A 53 -5.77 9.65 -2.39
C GLU A 53 -6.57 8.35 -2.18
N ALA A 54 -7.49 8.34 -1.20
CA ALA A 54 -8.32 7.17 -0.94
C ALA A 54 -9.26 6.86 -2.11
N TYR A 55 -9.88 7.87 -2.72
CA TYR A 55 -10.70 7.70 -3.93
C TYR A 55 -9.87 7.21 -5.12
N GLN A 56 -8.72 7.85 -5.37
CA GLN A 56 -7.82 7.47 -6.47
C GLN A 56 -7.34 6.02 -6.33
N PHE A 57 -6.96 5.64 -5.11
CA PHE A 57 -6.50 4.28 -4.83
C PHE A 57 -7.63 3.27 -4.96
N ALA A 58 -8.77 3.50 -4.31
CA ALA A 58 -9.89 2.57 -4.33
C ALA A 58 -10.37 2.31 -5.75
N ALA A 59 -10.55 3.36 -6.56
CA ALA A 59 -11.00 3.25 -7.94
C ALA A 59 -9.99 2.52 -8.86
N ALA A 60 -8.70 2.58 -8.55
CA ALA A 60 -7.65 1.92 -9.32
C ALA A 60 -7.38 0.47 -8.88
N ASN A 61 -7.89 0.02 -7.72
CA ASN A 61 -7.58 -1.28 -7.13
C ASN A 61 -8.85 -2.02 -6.64
N PRO A 62 -9.86 -2.24 -7.52
CA PRO A 62 -11.11 -2.89 -7.12
C PRO A 62 -10.86 -4.30 -6.55
N GLU A 63 -9.95 -5.08 -7.15
CA GLU A 63 -9.63 -6.45 -6.74
C GLU A 63 -9.08 -6.55 -5.30
N ILE A 64 -8.47 -5.48 -4.81
CA ILE A 64 -8.02 -5.39 -3.41
C ILE A 64 -9.18 -4.89 -2.53
N MET A 65 -9.75 -3.74 -2.90
CA MET A 65 -10.67 -3.00 -2.04
C MET A 65 -12.05 -3.64 -1.89
N GLU A 66 -12.48 -4.46 -2.83
CA GLU A 66 -13.68 -5.31 -2.72
C GLU A 66 -13.52 -6.38 -1.62
N ASN A 67 -12.30 -6.75 -1.27
CA ASN A 67 -11.98 -7.70 -0.21
C ASN A 67 -11.65 -7.04 1.15
N ILE A 68 -11.66 -5.72 1.22
CA ILE A 68 -11.42 -4.97 2.47
C ILE A 68 -12.78 -4.60 3.10
N PRO A 69 -13.03 -5.01 4.36
CA PRO A 69 -14.27 -4.66 5.05
C PRO A 69 -14.29 -3.18 5.47
N CYS A 70 -15.50 -2.67 5.68
CA CYS A 70 -15.73 -1.40 6.37
C CYS A 70 -16.50 -1.66 7.68
N TYR A 71 -16.24 -0.82 8.67
CA TYR A 71 -16.76 -0.94 10.03
C TYR A 71 -17.56 0.29 10.50
N CYS A 72 -17.94 1.17 9.57
CA CYS A 72 -18.68 2.40 9.88
C CYS A 72 -20.22 2.22 9.92
N GLY A 73 -20.73 0.99 9.70
CA GLY A 73 -22.16 0.71 9.57
C GLY A 73 -22.72 0.90 8.16
N CYS A 74 -21.88 1.17 7.15
CA CYS A 74 -22.34 1.37 5.77
C CYS A 74 -22.95 0.12 5.11
N GLY A 75 -22.81 -1.06 5.72
CA GLY A 75 -23.54 -2.27 5.32
C GLY A 75 -25.06 -2.08 5.32
N ASP A 76 -25.59 -1.28 6.25
CA ASP A 76 -27.01 -0.98 6.37
C ASP A 76 -27.58 -0.18 5.17
N ILE A 77 -26.71 0.48 4.41
CA ILE A 77 -27.09 1.19 3.18
C ILE A 77 -26.68 0.45 1.90
N GLY A 78 -26.24 -0.82 2.04
CA GLY A 78 -25.96 -1.72 0.92
C GLY A 78 -24.52 -1.75 0.45
N HIS A 79 -23.58 -1.12 1.17
CA HIS A 79 -22.16 -1.22 0.83
C HIS A 79 -21.61 -2.58 1.24
N ALA A 80 -21.22 -3.42 0.27
CA ALA A 80 -20.75 -4.78 0.48
C ALA A 80 -19.23 -4.88 0.79
N SER A 81 -18.50 -3.76 0.73
CA SER A 81 -17.07 -3.68 1.03
C SER A 81 -16.64 -2.23 1.26
N ASN A 82 -15.38 -1.99 1.60
CA ASN A 82 -14.84 -0.63 1.65
C ASN A 82 -14.81 0.01 0.25
N TYR A 83 -14.62 -0.78 -0.83
CA TYR A 83 -14.72 -0.30 -2.22
C TYR A 83 -16.02 0.44 -2.50
N ALA A 84 -17.16 -0.13 -2.06
CA ALA A 84 -18.48 0.44 -2.30
C ALA A 84 -18.69 1.83 -1.68
N CYS A 85 -17.84 2.24 -0.73
CA CYS A 85 -17.87 3.60 -0.17
C CYS A 85 -17.31 4.67 -1.12
N TYR A 86 -16.65 4.25 -2.21
CA TYR A 86 -16.00 5.10 -3.20
C TYR A 86 -16.60 4.96 -4.60
N VAL A 87 -17.01 3.74 -4.95
CA VAL A 87 -17.50 3.38 -6.28
C VAL A 87 -18.82 2.64 -6.15
N SER A 88 -19.88 3.22 -6.70
CA SER A 88 -21.22 2.63 -6.70
C SER A 88 -21.46 1.69 -7.88
N HIS A 89 -20.82 1.96 -9.03
CA HIS A 89 -20.99 1.16 -10.24
C HIS A 89 -19.83 1.35 -11.22
N VAL A 90 -19.51 0.30 -11.97
CA VAL A 90 -18.64 0.34 -13.14
C VAL A 90 -19.40 -0.30 -14.29
N ASP A 91 -19.62 0.46 -15.38
CA ASP A 91 -20.33 -0.05 -16.55
C ASP A 91 -19.44 -0.94 -17.43
N ALA A 92 -20.10 -1.63 -18.39
CA ALA A 92 -19.43 -2.56 -19.28
C ALA A 92 -18.33 -1.92 -20.16
N ASN A 93 -18.35 -0.60 -20.33
CA ASN A 93 -17.33 0.16 -21.06
C ASN A 93 -16.22 0.68 -20.15
N GLY A 94 -16.26 0.37 -18.83
CA GLY A 94 -15.28 0.80 -17.84
C GLY A 94 -15.52 2.19 -17.24
N SER A 95 -16.67 2.81 -17.52
CA SER A 95 -17.02 4.10 -16.93
C SER A 95 -17.39 3.93 -15.44
N ILE A 96 -16.84 4.76 -14.58
CA ILE A 96 -17.01 4.69 -13.14
C ILE A 96 -18.07 5.68 -12.67
N THR A 97 -19.06 5.21 -11.91
CA THR A 97 -19.94 6.04 -11.12
C THR A 97 -19.45 6.01 -9.67
N PHE A 98 -19.01 7.18 -9.17
CA PHE A 98 -18.50 7.30 -7.81
C PHE A 98 -19.61 7.34 -6.78
N ASP A 99 -19.32 6.85 -5.58
CA ASP A 99 -20.14 7.01 -4.38
C ASP A 99 -19.59 8.15 -3.52
N ASN A 100 -20.46 8.89 -2.86
CA ASN A 100 -20.07 10.06 -2.05
C ASN A 100 -19.89 9.73 -0.55
N HIS A 101 -20.11 8.48 -0.16
CA HIS A 101 -20.09 8.11 1.26
C HIS A 101 -18.76 8.44 1.94
N ALA A 102 -17.64 8.12 1.30
CA ALA A 102 -16.32 8.35 1.87
C ALA A 102 -15.93 9.84 1.96
N LEU A 103 -16.61 10.75 1.26
CA LEU A 103 -16.42 12.19 1.45
C LEU A 103 -16.78 12.65 2.87
N GLY A 104 -17.74 11.96 3.52
CA GLY A 104 -18.22 12.27 4.86
C GLY A 104 -17.84 11.25 5.93
N CYS A 105 -17.13 10.18 5.60
CA CYS A 105 -16.83 9.09 6.51
C CYS A 105 -15.33 8.88 6.72
N SER A 106 -14.78 9.38 7.81
CA SER A 106 -13.36 9.23 8.14
C SER A 106 -12.94 7.77 8.30
N ILE A 107 -13.81 6.90 8.86
CA ILE A 107 -13.49 5.47 9.02
C ILE A 107 -13.20 4.80 7.69
N CYS A 108 -14.00 5.08 6.64
CA CYS A 108 -13.74 4.53 5.31
C CYS A 108 -12.37 4.98 4.77
N VAL A 109 -12.06 6.28 4.92
CA VAL A 109 -10.80 6.89 4.46
C VAL A 109 -9.61 6.33 5.24
N ASP A 110 -9.71 6.25 6.56
CA ASP A 110 -8.65 5.74 7.44
C ASP A 110 -8.33 4.28 7.11
N ILE A 111 -9.34 3.44 6.87
CA ILE A 111 -9.17 2.05 6.42
C ILE A 111 -8.36 2.02 5.12
N THR A 112 -8.75 2.81 4.12
CA THR A 112 -8.08 2.84 2.82
C THR A 112 -6.64 3.33 2.95
N GLN A 113 -6.38 4.37 3.74
CA GLN A 113 -5.04 4.88 4.01
C GLN A 113 -4.17 3.82 4.70
N ASP A 114 -4.73 3.05 5.63
CA ASP A 114 -4.01 1.97 6.29
C ASP A 114 -3.69 0.82 5.31
N VAL A 115 -4.61 0.45 4.43
CA VAL A 115 -4.35 -0.53 3.35
C VAL A 115 -3.20 -0.05 2.47
N MET A 116 -3.25 1.20 1.98
CA MET A 116 -2.18 1.79 1.17
C MET A 116 -0.83 1.76 1.90
N ARG A 117 -0.80 2.10 3.19
CA ARG A 117 0.40 2.06 4.03
C ARG A 117 0.96 0.64 4.15
N MET A 118 0.09 -0.36 4.36
CA MET A 118 0.49 -1.76 4.47
C MET A 118 1.09 -2.28 3.16
N LEU A 119 0.45 -2.00 2.03
CA LEU A 119 0.94 -2.40 0.71
C LEU A 119 2.29 -1.73 0.37
N ARG A 120 2.46 -0.44 0.67
CA ARG A 120 3.75 0.26 0.53
C ARG A 120 4.85 -0.34 1.41
N ALA A 121 4.48 -0.94 2.55
CA ALA A 121 5.39 -1.68 3.41
C ALA A 121 5.66 -3.13 2.94
N GLY A 122 5.18 -3.51 1.75
CA GLY A 122 5.37 -4.84 1.17
C GLY A 122 4.48 -5.93 1.75
N LYS A 123 3.41 -5.56 2.45
CA LYS A 123 2.41 -6.49 2.97
C LYS A 123 1.45 -6.93 1.87
N SER A 124 0.94 -8.16 1.96
CA SER A 124 -0.09 -8.63 1.04
C SER A 124 -1.46 -8.01 1.35
N PRO A 125 -2.41 -8.03 0.39
CA PRO A 125 -3.79 -7.61 0.65
C PRO A 125 -4.46 -8.38 1.79
N GLU A 126 -4.16 -9.68 1.95
CA GLU A 126 -4.68 -10.51 3.03
C GLU A 126 -4.12 -10.08 4.39
N GLU A 127 -2.81 -9.76 4.47
CA GLU A 127 -2.21 -9.22 5.70
C GLU A 127 -2.83 -7.85 6.04
N ALA A 128 -3.10 -7.01 5.03
CA ALA A 128 -3.77 -5.75 5.22
C ALA A 128 -5.20 -5.95 5.76
N ARG A 129 -5.98 -6.88 5.18
CA ARG A 129 -7.31 -7.23 5.69
C ARG A 129 -7.27 -7.65 7.17
N VAL A 130 -6.38 -8.57 7.54
CA VAL A 130 -6.24 -9.01 8.94
C VAL A 130 -5.95 -7.83 9.88
N TYR A 131 -5.10 -6.90 9.45
CA TYR A 131 -4.82 -5.69 10.21
C TYR A 131 -6.07 -4.80 10.35
N ILE A 132 -6.81 -4.59 9.27
CA ILE A 132 -8.05 -3.79 9.27
C ILE A 132 -9.09 -4.40 10.20
N ASP A 133 -9.31 -5.72 10.16
CA ASP A 133 -10.22 -6.43 11.05
C ASP A 133 -9.86 -6.18 12.52
N ALA A 134 -8.58 -6.32 12.87
CA ALA A 134 -8.11 -6.12 14.24
C ALA A 134 -8.22 -4.65 14.71
N ALA A 135 -7.94 -3.68 13.83
CA ALA A 135 -7.91 -2.28 14.19
C ALA A 135 -9.30 -1.61 14.24
N TYR A 136 -10.22 -2.05 13.35
CA TYR A 136 -11.48 -1.34 13.10
C TYR A 136 -12.74 -2.05 13.59
N SER A 137 -12.70 -3.34 13.94
CA SER A 137 -13.87 -4.09 14.44
C SER A 137 -14.54 -3.48 15.68
N LYS A 138 -13.83 -2.64 16.40
CA LYS A 138 -14.36 -1.89 17.56
C LYS A 138 -15.39 -0.80 17.20
N TYR A 139 -15.47 -0.39 15.93
CA TYR A 139 -16.40 0.68 15.49
C TYR A 139 -17.76 0.13 15.06
N GLY A 140 -17.85 -1.14 14.65
CA GLY A 140 -19.08 -1.77 14.24
C GLY A 140 -18.85 -3.15 13.63
N PRO A 141 -19.91 -3.81 13.13
CA PRO A 141 -19.80 -5.07 12.42
C PRO A 141 -19.11 -4.87 11.05
N SER A 142 -18.43 -5.92 10.58
CA SER A 142 -17.95 -5.99 9.21
C SER A 142 -19.12 -5.96 8.22
N ASN A 143 -18.98 -5.24 7.11
CA ASN A 143 -19.93 -5.28 6.00
C ASN A 143 -19.59 -6.40 4.98
N ILE A 144 -18.51 -7.14 5.20
CA ILE A 144 -18.18 -8.39 4.49
C ILE A 144 -18.39 -9.55 5.48
N PRO A 145 -18.98 -10.68 5.04
CA PRO A 145 -19.12 -11.88 5.85
C PRO A 145 -17.79 -12.48 6.33
#